data_4733ce6216895f1f6625aabf358dcdd6
#
_entry.id   4733ce6216895f1f6625aabf358dcdd6
#
_cell.length_a   1.000
_cell.length_b   1.000
_cell.length_c   1.000
_cell.angle_alpha   90.00
_cell.angle_beta   90.00
_cell.angle_gamma   90.00
#
_symmetry.space_group_name_H-M   'P 1'
#
loop_
_entity.id
_entity.type
_entity.pdbx_description
1 polymer ?
#
loop_
_entity_poly.entity_id
_entity_poly.type
_entity_poly.pdbx_seq_one_letter_code
_entity_poly.pdbx_strand_id
1 'polypeptide(L)'
;MQLNLKNHRANIFEKNPFDVNKTSIIFVPGAGMDHRIISMFNLENLYDQFNILGIDLPGHGYTSGPIVDSIRDHTNFCIDVFNEIGINKPIVIGHSWGGLVALDLATEFENEMTICMNIAYPFLVGDMLLDFAKGNLDQAVEFLMKYGIHKFPKTEIKTKGFGTMGSGFYGRSKGEIKSPYGTKVVEDDPEREIKLYPLKRLFNQSEKEISSIDLKSCNIFRLSDDQISKLKNIKYIFSEKDK
;
A
#
# COMPACT_ATOMS: atom_id res chain seq x y z
N MET A 1 -18.07 1.29 1.70
CA MET A 1 -19.22 0.70 0.93
C MET A 1 -18.83 -0.63 0.29
N GLN A 2 -19.82 -1.43 -0.14
CA GLN A 2 -19.58 -2.66 -0.90
C GLN A 2 -20.35 -2.63 -2.20
N LEU A 3 -19.69 -3.03 -3.30
CA LEU A 3 -20.27 -3.04 -4.65
C LEU A 3 -20.23 -4.45 -5.24
N ASN A 4 -21.28 -4.83 -5.93
CA ASN A 4 -21.32 -6.08 -6.67
C ASN A 4 -20.92 -5.80 -8.12
N LEU A 5 -19.68 -6.12 -8.47
CA LEU A 5 -19.17 -6.10 -9.83
C LEU A 5 -19.38 -7.47 -10.48
N LYS A 6 -19.15 -7.57 -11.79
CA LYS A 6 -19.38 -8.82 -12.55
C LYS A 6 -18.76 -10.08 -11.91
N ASN A 7 -17.52 -9.98 -11.46
CA ASN A 7 -16.74 -11.11 -10.94
C ASN A 7 -16.28 -10.92 -9.47
N HIS A 8 -16.52 -9.74 -8.90
CA HIS A 8 -16.02 -9.39 -7.58
C HIS A 8 -17.10 -8.70 -6.75
N ARG A 9 -17.01 -8.89 -5.45
CA ARG A 9 -17.66 -8.00 -4.50
C ARG A 9 -16.59 -7.06 -3.95
N ALA A 10 -16.54 -5.85 -4.51
CA ALA A 10 -15.56 -4.85 -4.18
C ALA A 10 -15.84 -4.22 -2.81
N ASN A 11 -14.81 -4.07 -2.00
CA ASN A 11 -14.86 -3.29 -0.76
C ASN A 11 -14.14 -1.96 -0.94
N ILE A 12 -14.84 -0.88 -0.67
CA ILE A 12 -14.30 0.48 -0.71
C ILE A 12 -14.47 1.11 0.67
N PHE A 13 -13.37 1.48 1.28
CA PHE A 13 -13.38 2.27 2.50
C PHE A 13 -13.79 3.71 2.18
N GLU A 14 -14.68 4.25 3.00
CA GLU A 14 -15.09 5.65 3.02
C GLU A 14 -15.29 6.08 4.47
N LYS A 15 -14.78 7.23 4.87
CA LYS A 15 -15.03 7.77 6.21
C LYS A 15 -16.37 8.50 6.26
N ASN A 16 -16.67 9.30 5.24
CA ASN A 16 -17.92 10.01 5.07
C ASN A 16 -18.70 9.41 3.90
N PRO A 17 -20.03 9.46 3.88
CA PRO A 17 -20.82 9.03 2.72
C PRO A 17 -20.34 9.70 1.44
N PHE A 18 -20.25 8.94 0.36
CA PHE A 18 -19.83 9.42 -0.95
C PHE A 18 -20.77 10.52 -1.46
N ASP A 19 -20.19 11.63 -1.90
CA ASP A 19 -20.90 12.78 -2.50
C ASP A 19 -20.40 12.98 -3.93
N VAL A 20 -21.27 12.77 -4.91
CA VAL A 20 -20.98 12.90 -6.34
C VAL A 20 -20.47 14.31 -6.74
N ASN A 21 -20.75 15.33 -5.93
CA ASN A 21 -20.35 16.71 -6.19
C ASN A 21 -18.93 17.03 -5.68
N LYS A 22 -18.31 16.11 -4.93
CA LYS A 22 -16.95 16.28 -4.42
C LYS A 22 -15.95 15.55 -5.27
N THR A 23 -14.78 16.15 -5.49
CA THR A 23 -13.63 15.44 -6.07
C THR A 23 -13.24 14.26 -5.19
N SER A 24 -12.97 13.13 -5.81
CA SER A 24 -12.55 11.90 -5.11
C SER A 24 -11.02 11.78 -5.06
N ILE A 25 -10.50 11.49 -3.87
CA ILE A 25 -9.11 11.09 -3.66
C ILE A 25 -9.12 9.59 -3.41
N ILE A 26 -8.48 8.84 -4.29
CA ILE A 26 -8.46 7.38 -4.28
C ILE A 26 -7.08 6.90 -3.82
N PHE A 27 -7.04 6.09 -2.77
CA PHE A 27 -5.83 5.43 -2.32
C PHE A 27 -5.76 4.01 -2.86
N VAL A 28 -4.66 3.71 -3.57
CA VAL A 28 -4.30 2.38 -4.05
C VAL A 28 -3.13 1.88 -3.20
N PRO A 29 -3.32 0.83 -2.40
CA PRO A 29 -2.33 0.34 -1.44
C PRO A 29 -1.13 -0.32 -2.12
N GLY A 30 -0.05 -0.52 -1.36
CA GLY A 30 1.12 -1.30 -1.79
C GLY A 30 0.85 -2.82 -1.80
N ALA A 31 1.84 -3.59 -2.26
CA ALA A 31 1.78 -5.05 -2.34
C ALA A 31 1.32 -5.68 -1.02
N GLY A 32 0.32 -6.56 -1.08
CA GLY A 32 -0.25 -7.25 0.08
C GLY A 32 -0.94 -6.36 1.11
N MET A 33 -1.14 -5.08 0.84
CA MET A 33 -1.83 -4.13 1.73
C MET A 33 -3.28 -3.91 1.29
N ASP A 34 -4.05 -3.21 2.12
CA ASP A 34 -5.43 -2.84 1.85
C ASP A 34 -5.76 -1.40 2.28
N HIS A 35 -7.04 -1.01 2.21
CA HIS A 35 -7.52 0.33 2.54
C HIS A 35 -7.04 0.86 3.91
N ARG A 36 -6.67 0.00 4.85
CA ARG A 36 -6.23 0.40 6.20
C ARG A 36 -4.95 1.24 6.19
N ILE A 37 -4.20 1.23 5.08
CA ILE A 37 -3.04 2.13 4.89
C ILE A 37 -3.45 3.61 5.02
N ILE A 38 -4.68 3.98 4.71
CA ILE A 38 -5.20 5.35 4.82
C ILE A 38 -5.08 5.87 6.26
N SER A 39 -5.22 4.99 7.25
CA SER A 39 -5.10 5.38 8.67
C SER A 39 -3.71 5.87 9.06
N MET A 40 -2.70 5.65 8.23
CA MET A 40 -1.34 6.14 8.45
C MET A 40 -1.15 7.61 8.01
N PHE A 41 -2.12 8.18 7.32
CA PHE A 41 -2.09 9.56 6.86
C PHE A 41 -2.98 10.45 7.72
N ASN A 42 -2.52 11.68 7.99
CA ASN A 42 -3.35 12.67 8.64
C ASN A 42 -4.20 13.41 7.59
N LEU A 43 -5.42 12.95 7.40
CA LEU A 43 -6.34 13.44 6.37
C LEU A 43 -7.54 14.22 6.95
N GLU A 44 -7.55 14.53 8.25
CA GLU A 44 -8.71 15.11 8.95
C GLU A 44 -9.24 16.38 8.25
N ASN A 45 -8.36 17.24 7.79
CA ASN A 45 -8.75 18.50 7.14
C ASN A 45 -9.26 18.33 5.69
N LEU A 46 -9.18 17.12 5.13
CA LEU A 46 -9.58 16.85 3.74
C LEU A 46 -10.98 16.23 3.63
N TYR A 47 -11.47 15.59 4.67
CA TYR A 47 -12.76 14.86 4.62
C TYR A 47 -13.98 15.74 4.33
N ASP A 48 -13.92 17.03 4.68
CA ASP A 48 -15.02 17.96 4.40
C ASP A 48 -15.05 18.41 2.93
N GLN A 49 -13.88 18.39 2.26
CA GLN A 49 -13.72 18.91 0.91
C GLN A 49 -13.73 17.83 -0.17
N PHE A 50 -13.30 16.61 0.18
CA PHE A 50 -13.09 15.52 -0.75
C PHE A 50 -13.79 14.24 -0.30
N ASN A 51 -14.17 13.40 -1.27
CA ASN A 51 -14.39 12.00 -0.98
C ASN A 51 -13.01 11.34 -0.81
N ILE A 52 -12.73 10.74 0.34
CA ILE A 52 -11.50 10.00 0.55
C ILE A 52 -11.83 8.53 0.60
N LEU A 53 -11.37 7.79 -0.42
CA LEU A 53 -11.72 6.40 -0.66
C LEU A 53 -10.45 5.54 -0.67
N GLY A 54 -10.54 4.36 -0.06
CA GLY A 54 -9.53 3.33 -0.18
C GLY A 54 -10.12 2.10 -0.83
N ILE A 55 -9.51 1.64 -1.89
CA ILE A 55 -9.98 0.47 -2.62
C ILE A 55 -9.22 -0.77 -2.18
N ASP A 56 -9.94 -1.78 -1.72
CA ASP A 56 -9.39 -3.12 -1.59
C ASP A 56 -9.38 -3.78 -2.97
N LEU A 57 -8.19 -4.02 -3.49
CA LEU A 57 -8.02 -4.65 -4.80
C LEU A 57 -8.38 -6.15 -4.77
N PRO A 58 -8.59 -6.82 -5.91
CA PRO A 58 -8.81 -8.28 -5.96
C PRO A 58 -7.73 -9.05 -5.18
N GLY A 59 -8.17 -9.92 -4.27
CA GLY A 59 -7.28 -10.65 -3.36
C GLY A 59 -6.86 -9.88 -2.10
N HIS A 60 -7.24 -8.61 -1.94
CA HIS A 60 -6.85 -7.77 -0.81
C HIS A 60 -8.04 -7.43 0.09
N GLY A 61 -7.76 -7.23 1.36
CA GLY A 61 -8.70 -6.72 2.35
C GLY A 61 -10.01 -7.50 2.41
N TYR A 62 -11.12 -6.82 2.14
CA TYR A 62 -12.46 -7.41 2.15
C TYR A 62 -13.07 -7.57 0.75
N THR A 63 -12.32 -7.30 -0.31
CA THR A 63 -12.76 -7.60 -1.67
C THR A 63 -12.70 -9.10 -1.91
N SER A 64 -13.82 -9.68 -2.32
CA SER A 64 -13.95 -11.10 -2.64
C SER A 64 -14.14 -11.34 -4.13
N GLY A 65 -13.78 -12.54 -4.59
CA GLY A 65 -13.80 -12.93 -5.99
C GLY A 65 -12.45 -13.51 -6.43
N PRO A 66 -12.24 -13.71 -7.73
CA PRO A 66 -10.98 -14.25 -8.24
C PRO A 66 -9.79 -13.35 -7.92
N ILE A 67 -8.65 -13.97 -7.57
CA ILE A 67 -7.36 -13.28 -7.51
C ILE A 67 -6.92 -12.98 -8.94
N VAL A 68 -6.32 -11.80 -9.14
CA VAL A 68 -5.71 -11.39 -10.42
C VAL A 68 -4.21 -11.17 -10.21
N ASP A 69 -3.42 -11.36 -11.24
CA ASP A 69 -1.95 -11.38 -11.15
C ASP A 69 -1.24 -10.31 -11.98
N SER A 70 -1.99 -9.47 -12.70
CA SER A 70 -1.43 -8.40 -13.51
C SER A 70 -1.84 -7.02 -13.01
N ILE A 71 -0.94 -6.05 -13.19
CA ILE A 71 -1.25 -4.63 -12.93
C ILE A 71 -2.48 -4.20 -13.74
N ARG A 72 -2.58 -4.61 -14.99
CA ARG A 72 -3.69 -4.29 -15.89
C ARG A 72 -5.04 -4.77 -15.36
N ASP A 73 -5.12 -5.94 -14.79
CA ASP A 73 -6.38 -6.46 -14.25
C ASP A 73 -6.81 -5.70 -12.98
N HIS A 74 -5.85 -5.30 -12.15
CA HIS A 74 -6.14 -4.40 -11.02
C HIS A 74 -6.61 -3.02 -11.48
N THR A 75 -6.02 -2.49 -12.57
CA THR A 75 -6.46 -1.26 -13.22
C THR A 75 -7.90 -1.36 -13.73
N ASN A 76 -8.22 -2.43 -14.44
CA ASN A 76 -9.57 -2.69 -14.95
C ASN A 76 -10.59 -2.77 -13.82
N PHE A 77 -10.22 -3.43 -12.71
CA PHE A 77 -11.07 -3.48 -11.51
C PHE A 77 -11.32 -2.08 -10.92
N CYS A 78 -10.30 -1.23 -10.84
CA CYS A 78 -10.48 0.16 -10.39
C CYS A 78 -11.43 0.94 -11.31
N ILE A 79 -11.30 0.78 -12.62
CA ILE A 79 -12.17 1.42 -13.61
C ILE A 79 -13.64 0.94 -13.43
N ASP A 80 -13.84 -0.35 -13.22
CA ASP A 80 -15.18 -0.90 -12.96
C ASP A 80 -15.78 -0.29 -11.68
N VAL A 81 -14.99 -0.16 -10.61
CA VAL A 81 -15.43 0.53 -9.38
C VAL A 81 -15.79 1.98 -9.66
N PHE A 82 -14.95 2.72 -10.40
CA PHE A 82 -15.19 4.14 -10.69
C PHE A 82 -16.48 4.34 -11.49
N ASN A 83 -16.69 3.51 -12.48
CA ASN A 83 -17.89 3.56 -13.32
C ASN A 83 -19.14 3.25 -12.50
N GLU A 84 -19.09 2.25 -11.61
CA GLU A 84 -20.24 1.82 -10.80
C GLU A 84 -20.71 2.91 -9.82
N ILE A 85 -19.79 3.66 -9.21
CA ILE A 85 -20.12 4.70 -8.24
C ILE A 85 -20.13 6.12 -8.82
N GLY A 86 -19.83 6.27 -10.11
CA GLY A 86 -19.87 7.56 -10.80
C GLY A 86 -18.69 8.47 -10.47
N ILE A 87 -17.49 7.92 -10.18
CA ILE A 87 -16.27 8.71 -10.01
C ILE A 87 -15.85 9.26 -11.37
N ASN A 88 -15.62 10.56 -11.42
CA ASN A 88 -15.11 11.26 -12.59
C ASN A 88 -13.88 12.06 -12.21
N LYS A 89 -12.80 11.96 -13.02
CA LYS A 89 -11.53 12.68 -12.85
C LYS A 89 -10.98 12.64 -11.41
N PRO A 90 -10.73 11.46 -10.81
CA PRO A 90 -10.23 11.38 -9.46
C PRO A 90 -8.78 11.87 -9.34
N ILE A 91 -8.37 12.22 -8.11
CA ILE A 91 -6.98 12.24 -7.72
C ILE A 91 -6.63 10.84 -7.24
N VAL A 92 -5.70 10.17 -7.90
CA VAL A 92 -5.29 8.80 -7.56
C VAL A 92 -3.93 8.83 -6.86
N ILE A 93 -3.85 8.24 -5.69
CA ILE A 93 -2.60 8.12 -4.90
C ILE A 93 -2.25 6.65 -4.80
N GLY A 94 -1.18 6.23 -5.47
CA GLY A 94 -0.66 4.88 -5.41
C GLY A 94 0.64 4.80 -4.61
N HIS A 95 0.73 3.88 -3.66
CA HIS A 95 1.92 3.65 -2.86
C HIS A 95 2.65 2.38 -3.30
N SER A 96 3.97 2.47 -3.51
CA SER A 96 4.80 1.31 -3.89
C SER A 96 4.18 0.57 -5.10
N TRP A 97 3.95 -0.73 -5.05
CA TRP A 97 3.26 -1.51 -6.08
C TRP A 97 1.96 -0.86 -6.58
N GLY A 98 1.14 -0.31 -5.69
CA GLY A 98 -0.07 0.42 -6.05
C GLY A 98 0.18 1.67 -6.89
N GLY A 99 1.41 2.20 -6.87
CA GLY A 99 1.84 3.27 -7.77
C GLY A 99 1.93 2.80 -9.22
N LEU A 100 2.24 1.52 -9.50
CA LEU A 100 2.18 0.96 -10.86
C LEU A 100 0.73 0.85 -11.34
N VAL A 101 -0.18 0.42 -10.46
CA VAL A 101 -1.63 0.41 -10.77
C VAL A 101 -2.11 1.83 -11.07
N ALA A 102 -1.70 2.83 -10.28
CA ALA A 102 -2.06 4.22 -10.50
C ALA A 102 -1.50 4.78 -11.82
N LEU A 103 -0.26 4.41 -12.19
CA LEU A 103 0.34 4.78 -13.49
C LEU A 103 -0.41 4.16 -14.66
N ASP A 104 -0.72 2.87 -14.59
CA ASP A 104 -1.48 2.18 -15.62
C ASP A 104 -2.89 2.76 -15.76
N LEU A 105 -3.53 3.04 -14.61
CA LEU A 105 -4.84 3.69 -14.57
C LEU A 105 -4.83 5.06 -15.27
N ALA A 106 -3.76 5.85 -15.10
CA ALA A 106 -3.63 7.15 -15.76
C ALA A 106 -3.50 7.06 -17.29
N THR A 107 -3.22 5.88 -17.85
CA THR A 107 -3.24 5.66 -19.31
C THR A 107 -4.60 5.30 -19.87
N GLU A 108 -5.51 4.82 -19.02
CA GLU A 108 -6.81 4.25 -19.41
C GLU A 108 -8.01 5.07 -18.92
N PHE A 109 -7.82 5.89 -17.87
CA PHE A 109 -8.88 6.66 -17.24
C PHE A 109 -8.41 8.11 -17.02
N GLU A 110 -9.28 9.08 -17.29
CA GLU A 110 -8.95 10.50 -17.12
C GLU A 110 -8.89 10.85 -15.63
N ASN A 111 -7.71 11.15 -15.12
CA ASN A 111 -7.46 11.57 -13.75
C ASN A 111 -7.19 13.07 -13.68
N GLU A 112 -7.66 13.74 -12.62
CA GLU A 112 -7.26 15.11 -12.30
C GLU A 112 -5.76 15.16 -11.99
N MET A 113 -5.28 14.19 -11.19
CA MET A 113 -3.87 14.02 -10.83
C MET A 113 -3.59 12.57 -10.45
N THR A 114 -2.40 12.08 -10.76
CA THR A 114 -1.88 10.82 -10.26
C THR A 114 -0.63 11.06 -9.43
N ILE A 115 -0.63 10.58 -8.19
CA ILE A 115 0.49 10.71 -7.26
C ILE A 115 1.07 9.31 -7.00
N CYS A 116 2.32 9.13 -7.39
CA CYS A 116 3.09 7.90 -7.18
C CYS A 116 4.03 8.09 -5.99
N MET A 117 3.80 7.33 -4.92
CA MET A 117 4.58 7.42 -3.68
C MET A 117 5.56 6.26 -3.57
N ASN A 118 6.84 6.59 -3.36
CA ASN A 118 7.93 5.62 -3.15
C ASN A 118 8.00 4.53 -4.23
N ILE A 119 7.98 4.97 -5.48
CA ILE A 119 8.08 4.11 -6.67
C ILE A 119 8.86 4.82 -7.76
N ALA A 120 9.71 4.09 -8.46
CA ALA A 120 10.30 4.48 -9.74
C ALA A 120 9.65 3.67 -10.89
N TYR A 121 9.84 4.09 -12.10
CA TYR A 121 9.42 3.33 -13.27
C TYR A 121 10.60 3.19 -14.27
N PRO A 122 10.94 1.96 -14.72
CA PRO A 122 10.39 0.67 -14.29
C PRO A 122 10.70 0.35 -12.82
N PHE A 123 9.81 -0.39 -12.16
CA PHE A 123 9.97 -0.79 -10.77
C PHE A 123 10.37 -2.27 -10.71
N LEU A 124 11.60 -2.52 -10.26
CA LEU A 124 12.17 -3.86 -10.20
C LEU A 124 12.32 -4.31 -8.75
N VAL A 125 11.81 -5.49 -8.47
CA VAL A 125 11.92 -6.16 -7.17
C VAL A 125 13.02 -7.21 -7.26
N GLY A 126 13.99 -7.16 -6.33
CA GLY A 126 15.10 -8.09 -6.30
C GLY A 126 14.67 -9.52 -5.91
N ASP A 127 15.38 -10.52 -6.44
CA ASP A 127 15.06 -11.95 -6.27
C ASP A 127 14.92 -12.36 -4.81
N MET A 128 15.77 -11.83 -3.94
CA MET A 128 15.73 -12.14 -2.50
C MET A 128 14.39 -11.79 -1.85
N LEU A 129 13.80 -10.62 -2.19
CA LEU A 129 12.49 -10.24 -1.66
C LEU A 129 11.38 -11.10 -2.27
N LEU A 130 11.49 -11.45 -3.54
CA LEU A 130 10.55 -12.36 -4.21
C LEU A 130 10.56 -13.75 -3.58
N ASP A 131 11.74 -14.28 -3.26
CA ASP A 131 11.89 -15.58 -2.61
C ASP A 131 11.32 -15.56 -1.18
N PHE A 132 11.56 -14.50 -0.42
CA PHE A 132 10.97 -14.34 0.90
C PHE A 132 9.44 -14.25 0.81
N ALA A 133 8.91 -13.44 -0.09
CA ALA A 133 7.46 -13.29 -0.24
C ALA A 133 6.76 -14.59 -0.63
N LYS A 134 7.44 -15.48 -1.40
CA LYS A 134 6.93 -16.79 -1.78
C LYS A 134 7.00 -17.81 -0.65
N GLY A 135 8.10 -17.81 0.11
CA GLY A 135 8.40 -18.87 1.09
C GLY A 135 8.05 -18.51 2.53
N ASN A 136 8.25 -17.27 2.92
CA ASN A 136 8.07 -16.82 4.30
C ASN A 136 7.74 -15.33 4.34
N LEU A 137 6.46 -15.00 4.45
CA LEU A 137 5.96 -13.64 4.47
C LEU A 137 6.56 -12.81 5.61
N ASP A 138 6.81 -13.40 6.77
CA ASP A 138 7.44 -12.68 7.90
C ASP A 138 8.85 -12.19 7.53
N GLN A 139 9.63 -13.01 6.82
CA GLN A 139 10.94 -12.60 6.33
C GLN A 139 10.86 -11.48 5.29
N ALA A 140 9.87 -11.53 4.40
CA ALA A 140 9.62 -10.46 3.44
C ALA A 140 9.26 -9.15 4.15
N VAL A 141 8.39 -9.22 5.15
CA VAL A 141 7.99 -8.07 5.97
C VAL A 141 9.20 -7.51 6.74
N GLU A 142 9.99 -8.36 7.38
CA GLU A 142 11.21 -7.93 8.08
C GLU A 142 12.22 -7.28 7.13
N PHE A 143 12.37 -7.84 5.93
CA PHE A 143 13.24 -7.26 4.89
C PHE A 143 12.76 -5.85 4.50
N LEU A 144 11.47 -5.69 4.19
CA LEU A 144 10.88 -4.40 3.86
C LEU A 144 11.00 -3.39 5.00
N MET A 145 10.76 -3.83 6.24
CA MET A 145 10.94 -2.98 7.42
C MET A 145 12.38 -2.52 7.61
N LYS A 146 13.34 -3.39 7.34
CA LYS A 146 14.76 -3.11 7.52
C LYS A 146 15.34 -2.18 6.46
N TYR A 147 14.92 -2.36 5.21
CA TYR A 147 15.51 -1.68 4.06
C TYR A 147 14.62 -0.59 3.46
N GLY A 148 13.30 -0.72 3.56
CA GLY A 148 12.33 0.23 3.03
C GLY A 148 11.98 1.38 3.98
N ILE A 149 12.34 1.28 5.28
CA ILE A 149 12.06 2.35 6.25
C ILE A 149 13.35 2.83 6.87
N HIS A 150 13.64 4.12 6.68
CA HIS A 150 14.94 4.68 7.11
C HIS A 150 15.01 4.93 8.62
N LYS A 151 14.24 5.87 9.13
CA LYS A 151 14.13 6.21 10.56
C LYS A 151 12.77 6.82 10.82
N PHE A 152 12.15 6.44 11.93
CA PHE A 152 10.98 7.17 12.39
C PHE A 152 11.40 8.50 13.01
N PRO A 153 10.70 9.60 12.74
CA PRO A 153 10.91 10.83 13.50
C PRO A 153 10.70 10.52 14.99
N LYS A 154 11.57 11.07 15.83
CA LYS A 154 11.38 11.03 17.28
C LYS A 154 10.11 11.84 17.61
N THR A 155 8.97 11.20 17.60
CA THR A 155 7.73 11.77 18.12
C THR A 155 7.68 11.47 19.61
N GLU A 156 7.66 12.50 20.42
CA GLU A 156 7.27 12.35 21.84
C GLU A 156 5.83 11.82 21.84
N ILE A 157 5.69 10.51 22.01
CA ILE A 157 4.39 9.91 22.30
C ILE A 157 4.09 10.30 23.74
N LYS A 158 3.38 11.39 23.94
CA LYS A 158 2.71 11.63 25.21
C LYS A 158 1.62 10.58 25.36
N THR A 159 1.99 9.43 25.88
CA THR A 159 1.04 8.41 26.31
C THR A 159 0.27 8.95 27.51
N LYS A 160 -0.81 9.69 27.26
CA LYS A 160 -1.83 9.91 28.27
C LYS A 160 -2.54 8.58 28.49
N GLY A 161 -2.11 7.87 29.54
CA GLY A 161 -3.01 7.09 30.37
C GLY A 161 -3.62 5.81 29.80
N PHE A 162 -2.88 5.00 29.03
CA PHE A 162 -3.16 3.58 29.00
C PHE A 162 -2.12 2.88 29.86
N GLY A 163 -2.55 2.48 31.07
CA GLY A 163 -1.71 1.83 32.06
C GLY A 163 -1.03 0.59 31.52
N THR A 164 0.11 0.38 32.01
CA THR A 164 1.02 -0.76 32.19
C THR A 164 0.63 -2.18 31.71
N MET A 165 -0.42 -2.36 30.93
CA MET A 165 -0.78 -3.68 30.36
C MET A 165 0.04 -4.06 29.13
N GLY A 166 0.80 -3.16 28.53
CA GLY A 166 1.62 -3.42 27.34
C GLY A 166 3.02 -3.92 27.60
N SER A 167 3.58 -3.69 28.79
CA SER A 167 4.98 -4.05 29.09
C SER A 167 5.20 -5.51 29.51
N GLY A 168 4.15 -6.25 29.79
CA GLY A 168 4.23 -7.65 30.20
C GLY A 168 4.19 -8.66 29.04
N PHE A 169 3.74 -8.26 27.86
CA PHE A 169 3.57 -9.19 26.73
C PHE A 169 4.74 -9.17 25.74
N TYR A 170 5.58 -8.16 25.78
CA TYR A 170 6.82 -8.12 25.01
C TYR A 170 7.98 -8.55 25.92
N GLY A 171 8.11 -9.87 26.06
CA GLY A 171 9.29 -10.44 26.65
C GLY A 171 10.52 -9.89 25.95
N ARG A 172 11.43 -9.29 26.71
CA ARG A 172 12.77 -8.94 26.27
C ARG A 172 13.47 -10.18 25.73
N SER A 173 13.36 -10.46 24.45
CA SER A 173 14.28 -11.36 23.79
C SER A 173 15.52 -10.56 23.45
N LYS A 174 16.46 -10.49 24.38
CA LYS A 174 17.87 -10.30 24.04
C LYS A 174 18.31 -11.54 23.24
N GLY A 175 18.01 -11.56 21.94
CA GLY A 175 18.40 -12.60 21.02
C GLY A 175 19.14 -11.95 19.86
N GLU A 176 20.42 -12.27 19.72
CA GLU A 176 21.15 -12.01 18.49
C GLU A 176 20.43 -12.71 17.33
N ILE A 177 19.77 -11.93 16.46
CA ILE A 177 19.29 -12.46 15.20
C ILE A 177 20.53 -12.63 14.32
N LYS A 178 21.05 -13.84 14.27
CA LYS A 178 22.10 -14.22 13.32
C LYS A 178 21.49 -14.25 11.93
N SER A 179 21.61 -13.15 11.21
CA SER A 179 21.37 -13.13 9.77
C SER A 179 22.49 -13.92 9.08
N PRO A 180 22.17 -14.79 8.10
CA PRO A 180 23.19 -15.47 7.29
C PRO A 180 24.09 -14.51 6.50
N TYR A 181 23.80 -13.22 6.50
CA TYR A 181 24.52 -12.17 5.76
C TYR A 181 25.29 -11.19 6.64
N GLY A 182 25.75 -11.62 7.80
CA GLY A 182 26.61 -10.84 8.67
C GLY A 182 25.86 -10.10 9.77
N THR A 183 26.40 -10.20 10.97
CA THR A 183 25.96 -9.54 12.19
C THR A 183 26.20 -8.03 12.08
N LYS A 184 25.19 -7.27 11.64
CA LYS A 184 25.07 -5.88 12.07
C LYS A 184 24.15 -5.89 13.28
N VAL A 185 24.71 -5.52 14.43
CA VAL A 185 23.95 -5.18 15.63
C VAL A 185 23.00 -4.04 15.23
N VAL A 186 21.75 -4.36 14.98
CA VAL A 186 20.71 -3.34 14.93
C VAL A 186 20.48 -3.00 16.39
N GLU A 187 20.85 -1.80 16.82
CA GLU A 187 20.46 -1.31 18.13
C GLU A 187 18.94 -1.49 18.22
N ASP A 188 18.52 -2.31 19.18
CA ASP A 188 17.11 -2.53 19.49
C ASP A 188 16.51 -1.17 19.91
N ASP A 189 15.87 -0.48 18.96
CA ASP A 189 15.03 0.66 19.26
C ASP A 189 13.62 0.11 19.59
N PRO A 190 13.26 0.00 20.87
CA PRO A 190 11.96 -0.53 21.27
C PRO A 190 10.80 0.32 20.75
N GLU A 191 11.02 1.61 20.45
CA GLU A 191 10.02 2.47 19.81
C GLU A 191 9.80 2.11 18.35
N ARG A 192 10.81 1.58 17.65
CA ARG A 192 10.71 1.16 16.26
C ARG A 192 9.72 0.00 16.10
N GLU A 193 9.79 -0.99 16.95
CA GLU A 193 8.87 -2.14 16.94
C GLU A 193 7.41 -1.69 17.12
N ILE A 194 7.16 -0.79 18.08
CA ILE A 194 5.81 -0.26 18.35
C ILE A 194 5.26 0.50 17.12
N LYS A 195 6.10 1.32 16.48
CA LYS A 195 5.70 2.12 15.32
C LYS A 195 5.51 1.27 14.04
N LEU A 196 6.25 0.18 13.92
CA LEU A 196 6.15 -0.76 12.79
C LEU A 196 5.01 -1.76 12.95
N TYR A 197 4.51 -1.96 14.14
CA TYR A 197 3.47 -2.95 14.41
C TYR A 197 2.22 -2.79 13.53
N PRO A 198 1.65 -1.59 13.32
CA PRO A 198 0.51 -1.42 12.42
C PRO A 198 0.82 -1.86 10.99
N LEU A 199 2.01 -1.55 10.50
CA LEU A 199 2.43 -1.91 9.15
C LEU A 199 2.68 -3.42 9.01
N LYS A 200 3.38 -4.04 9.97
CA LYS A 200 3.52 -5.50 10.05
C LYS A 200 2.15 -6.19 10.04
N ARG A 201 1.20 -5.66 10.81
CA ARG A 201 -0.14 -6.20 10.87
C ARG A 201 -0.89 -6.10 9.53
N LEU A 202 -0.71 -5.02 8.78
CA LEU A 202 -1.30 -4.88 7.45
C LEU A 202 -0.80 -5.97 6.50
N PHE A 203 0.51 -6.18 6.44
CA PHE A 203 1.10 -7.24 5.60
C PHE A 203 0.67 -8.65 6.02
N ASN A 204 0.61 -8.92 7.31
CA ASN A 204 0.28 -10.26 7.82
C ASN A 204 -1.21 -10.61 7.71
N GLN A 205 -2.06 -9.67 7.30
CA GLN A 205 -3.50 -9.91 7.11
C GLN A 205 -3.86 -10.29 5.67
N SER A 206 -2.94 -10.12 4.72
CA SER A 206 -3.13 -10.62 3.37
C SER A 206 -2.93 -12.15 3.33
N GLU A 207 -3.60 -12.81 2.39
CA GLU A 207 -3.28 -14.21 2.08
C GLU A 207 -1.81 -14.30 1.65
N LYS A 208 -1.10 -15.35 2.07
CA LYS A 208 0.35 -15.48 1.89
C LYS A 208 0.82 -15.35 0.44
N GLU A 209 -0.04 -15.69 -0.52
CA GLU A 209 0.30 -15.68 -1.95
C GLU A 209 0.19 -14.28 -2.57
N ILE A 210 -0.70 -13.41 -2.06
CA ILE A 210 -1.01 -12.11 -2.66
C ILE A 210 0.23 -11.22 -2.75
N SER A 211 0.95 -11.04 -1.65
CA SER A 211 2.18 -10.23 -1.65
C SER A 211 3.21 -10.72 -2.67
N SER A 212 3.31 -12.06 -2.85
CA SER A 212 4.22 -12.66 -3.84
C SER A 212 3.77 -12.38 -5.28
N ILE A 213 2.47 -12.44 -5.55
CA ILE A 213 1.87 -12.16 -6.86
C ILE A 213 2.11 -10.69 -7.21
N ASP A 214 1.79 -9.78 -6.30
CA ASP A 214 1.96 -8.34 -6.49
C ASP A 214 3.42 -7.97 -6.80
N LEU A 215 4.35 -8.44 -5.96
CA LEU A 215 5.78 -8.16 -6.13
C LEU A 215 6.33 -8.71 -7.46
N LYS A 216 5.86 -9.88 -7.92
CA LYS A 216 6.25 -10.41 -9.24
C LYS A 216 5.71 -9.56 -10.37
N SER A 217 4.49 -9.05 -10.25
CA SER A 217 3.88 -8.21 -11.28
C SER A 217 4.67 -6.93 -11.53
N CYS A 218 5.41 -6.41 -10.53
CA CYS A 218 6.33 -5.28 -10.69
C CYS A 218 7.38 -5.56 -11.78
N ASN A 219 7.96 -6.76 -11.77
CA ASN A 219 9.03 -7.13 -12.70
C ASN A 219 8.55 -7.37 -14.13
N ILE A 220 7.25 -7.60 -14.30
CA ILE A 220 6.63 -7.88 -15.61
C ILE A 220 6.03 -6.62 -16.23
N PHE A 221 5.49 -5.72 -15.39
CA PHE A 221 4.76 -4.55 -15.86
C PHE A 221 5.62 -3.59 -16.67
N ARG A 222 5.16 -3.27 -17.88
CA ARG A 222 5.76 -2.25 -18.75
C ARG A 222 4.67 -1.50 -19.49
N LEU A 223 4.82 -0.19 -19.55
CA LEU A 223 4.02 0.69 -20.41
C LEU A 223 4.68 0.78 -21.77
N SER A 224 3.88 0.77 -22.82
CA SER A 224 4.33 1.09 -24.18
C SER A 224 4.61 2.59 -24.34
N ASP A 225 5.33 2.98 -25.37
CA ASP A 225 5.60 4.40 -25.66
C ASP A 225 4.30 5.19 -25.87
N ASP A 226 3.28 4.57 -26.49
CA ASP A 226 1.96 5.17 -26.63
C ASP A 226 1.30 5.43 -25.27
N GLN A 227 1.36 4.49 -24.36
CA GLN A 227 0.84 4.65 -23.00
C GLN A 227 1.60 5.72 -22.22
N ILE A 228 2.93 5.74 -22.31
CA ILE A 228 3.77 6.77 -21.69
C ILE A 228 3.38 8.17 -22.21
N SER A 229 3.12 8.29 -23.51
CA SER A 229 2.72 9.56 -24.12
C SER A 229 1.37 10.10 -23.61
N LYS A 230 0.51 9.24 -23.10
CA LYS A 230 -0.80 9.59 -22.52
C LYS A 230 -0.72 10.09 -21.08
N LEU A 231 0.39 9.83 -20.38
CA LEU A 231 0.55 10.23 -18.99
C LEU A 231 0.54 11.74 -18.83
N LYS A 232 -0.41 12.24 -18.04
CA LYS A 232 -0.57 13.67 -17.72
C LYS A 232 -0.76 13.84 -16.22
N ASN A 233 -0.31 14.98 -15.69
CA ASN A 233 -0.49 15.35 -14.29
C ASN A 233 0.05 14.29 -13.30
N ILE A 234 1.19 13.66 -13.64
CA ILE A 234 1.84 12.69 -12.77
C ILE A 234 2.77 13.41 -11.80
N LYS A 235 2.66 13.09 -10.52
CA LYS A 235 3.56 13.55 -9.45
C LYS A 235 4.22 12.36 -8.80
N TYR A 236 5.51 12.49 -8.52
CA TYR A 236 6.26 11.50 -7.76
C TYR A 236 6.63 12.07 -6.40
N ILE A 237 6.39 11.30 -5.35
CA ILE A 237 6.78 11.64 -3.98
C ILE A 237 7.73 10.54 -3.50
N PHE A 238 8.95 10.93 -3.20
CA PHE A 238 9.96 10.04 -2.63
C PHE A 238 10.30 10.47 -1.21
N SER A 239 10.61 9.51 -0.36
CA SER A 239 11.30 9.81 0.87
C SER A 239 12.71 10.31 0.54
N GLU A 240 13.19 11.38 1.20
CA GLU A 240 14.56 11.93 1.01
C GLU A 240 15.65 10.86 1.17
N LYS A 241 15.34 9.80 1.90
CA LYS A 241 16.26 8.69 2.22
C LYS A 241 15.79 7.34 1.67
N ASP A 242 14.93 7.37 0.67
CA ASP A 242 14.57 6.18 -0.08
C ASP A 242 15.80 5.63 -0.80
N LYS A 243 16.10 4.31 -0.66
CA LYS A 243 17.32 3.68 -1.15
C LYS A 243 17.03 2.76 -2.31
#